data_78d8005161a7dd07ba16b65f78fa3cac
#
_entry.id   78d8005161a7dd07ba16b65f78fa3cac
#
_cell.length_a   1.000
_cell.length_b   1.000
_cell.length_c   1.000
_cell.angle_alpha   90.00
_cell.angle_beta   90.00
_cell.angle_gamma   90.00
#
_symmetry.space_group_name_H-M   'P 1'
#
loop_
_entity.id
_entity.type
_entity.pdbx_description
1 polymer ?
#
loop_
_entity_poly.entity_id
_entity_poly.type
_entity_poly.pdbx_seq_one_letter_code
_entity_poly.pdbx_strand_id
1 'polypeptide(L)'
;MLKNELYRTAASATGGRDGYARTEDGSLHIWLGAPKELGGRGFGNNPEQLFAMGYAACFLSAMKAVVATNKVAYPKIPDDAKVTAQVGIGILQTQGYGLAITLNIELPGIEKQQAQALVNAAHQVCPYSNATRGNIDVQLNII
;
A
#
# COMPACT_ATOMS: atom_id res chain seq x y z
N MET A 1 14.53 6.48 11.93
CA MET A 1 13.98 7.80 12.31
C MET A 1 13.99 8.72 11.10
N LEU A 2 12.97 9.60 10.96
CA LEU A 2 12.95 10.60 9.89
C LEU A 2 14.05 11.64 10.14
N LYS A 3 14.79 11.99 9.09
CA LYS A 3 15.74 13.13 9.14
C LYS A 3 14.98 14.45 9.20
N ASN A 4 13.87 14.53 8.47
CA ASN A 4 13.01 15.71 8.42
C ASN A 4 11.58 15.24 8.13
N GLU A 5 10.58 15.80 8.83
CA GLU A 5 9.17 15.56 8.55
C GLU A 5 8.67 16.59 7.55
N LEU A 6 8.16 16.13 6.42
CA LEU A 6 7.68 16.98 5.32
C LEU A 6 6.19 17.25 5.40
N TYR A 7 5.42 16.33 5.98
CA TYR A 7 3.96 16.41 6.07
C TYR A 7 3.46 15.54 7.22
N ARG A 8 2.41 16.00 7.89
CA ARG A 8 1.68 15.26 8.93
C ARG A 8 0.18 15.37 8.67
N THR A 9 -0.52 14.29 8.86
CA THR A 9 -1.99 14.26 8.83
C THR A 9 -2.50 13.43 9.99
N ALA A 10 -3.79 13.54 10.27
CA ALA A 10 -4.45 12.77 11.30
C ALA A 10 -5.78 12.22 10.80
N ALA A 11 -6.15 11.08 11.36
CA ALA A 11 -7.45 10.46 11.20
C ALA A 11 -7.86 9.81 12.51
N SER A 12 -9.15 9.64 12.73
CA SER A 12 -9.70 9.00 13.91
C SER A 12 -10.68 7.90 13.54
N ALA A 13 -10.81 6.91 14.41
CA ALA A 13 -11.82 5.86 14.31
C ALA A 13 -12.51 5.66 15.63
N THR A 14 -13.80 5.30 15.59
CA THR A 14 -14.59 4.88 16.74
C THR A 14 -15.23 3.54 16.43
N GLY A 15 -15.50 2.72 17.47
CA GLY A 15 -16.09 1.39 17.32
C GLY A 15 -15.14 0.32 16.77
N GLY A 16 -13.87 0.59 16.65
CA GLY A 16 -12.88 -0.35 16.12
C GLY A 16 -13.20 -0.80 14.70
N ARG A 17 -13.39 -2.11 14.51
CA ARG A 17 -13.74 -2.70 13.19
C ARG A 17 -15.23 -2.64 12.87
N ASP A 18 -16.07 -2.07 13.74
CA ASP A 18 -17.53 -1.99 13.58
C ASP A 18 -18.01 -0.60 13.99
N GLY A 19 -17.61 0.41 13.25
CA GLY A 19 -17.92 1.80 13.53
C GLY A 19 -17.67 2.71 12.35
N TYR A 20 -16.92 3.78 12.54
CA TYR A 20 -16.55 4.66 11.44
C TYR A 20 -15.14 5.25 11.62
N ALA A 21 -14.56 5.66 10.50
CA ALA A 21 -13.31 6.39 10.48
C ALA A 21 -13.41 7.62 9.59
N ARG A 22 -12.66 8.66 9.94
CA ARG A 22 -12.58 9.89 9.13
C ARG A 22 -11.22 10.54 9.25
N THR A 23 -10.81 11.26 8.20
CA THR A 23 -9.68 12.18 8.26
C THR A 23 -10.06 13.44 9.05
N GLU A 24 -9.07 14.09 9.67
CA GLU A 24 -9.32 15.28 10.49
C GLU A 24 -9.89 16.44 9.66
N ASP A 25 -9.45 16.56 8.40
CA ASP A 25 -9.97 17.54 7.44
C ASP A 25 -11.36 17.20 6.85
N GLY A 26 -11.89 16.01 7.18
CA GLY A 26 -13.19 15.54 6.69
C GLY A 26 -13.23 15.12 5.23
N SER A 27 -12.09 15.10 4.52
CA SER A 27 -12.03 14.72 3.10
C SER A 27 -12.37 13.24 2.84
N LEU A 28 -12.17 12.37 3.82
CA LEU A 28 -12.55 10.97 3.78
C LEU A 28 -13.34 10.60 5.06
N HIS A 29 -14.50 10.03 4.85
CA HIS A 29 -15.35 9.48 5.93
C HIS A 29 -15.93 8.15 5.47
N ILE A 30 -15.72 7.08 6.22
CA ILE A 30 -16.17 5.73 5.88
C ILE A 30 -16.79 5.01 7.08
N TRP A 31 -17.76 4.16 6.79
CA TRP A 31 -18.24 3.16 7.73
C TRP A 31 -17.29 1.97 7.76
N LEU A 32 -16.96 1.52 8.97
CA LEU A 32 -16.13 0.34 9.20
C LEU A 32 -17.03 -0.85 9.49
N GLY A 33 -16.64 -2.02 8.95
CA GLY A 33 -17.30 -3.29 9.20
C GLY A 33 -16.34 -4.44 9.01
N ALA A 34 -16.37 -5.42 9.92
CA ALA A 34 -15.58 -6.61 9.78
C ALA A 34 -16.11 -7.47 8.62
N PRO A 35 -15.23 -8.08 7.81
CA PRO A 35 -15.63 -9.00 6.75
C PRO A 35 -16.22 -10.29 7.36
N LYS A 36 -16.95 -11.04 6.55
CA LYS A 36 -17.61 -12.28 7.00
C LYS A 36 -16.61 -13.32 7.49
N GLU A 37 -15.45 -13.38 6.88
CA GLU A 37 -14.34 -14.29 7.21
C GLU A 37 -13.79 -14.02 8.62
N LEU A 38 -13.96 -12.82 9.15
CA LEU A 38 -13.61 -12.44 10.52
C LEU A 38 -14.84 -12.35 11.46
N GLY A 39 -15.95 -13.00 11.07
CA GLY A 39 -17.18 -13.05 11.88
C GLY A 39 -18.07 -11.80 11.79
N GLY A 40 -17.78 -10.89 10.86
CA GLY A 40 -18.57 -9.69 10.64
C GLY A 40 -19.76 -9.89 9.71
N ARG A 41 -20.50 -8.81 9.47
CA ARG A 41 -21.66 -8.79 8.58
C ARG A 41 -21.30 -8.56 7.11
N GLY A 42 -20.04 -8.15 6.83
CA GLY A 42 -19.56 -7.82 5.49
C GLY A 42 -20.03 -6.45 4.97
N PHE A 43 -20.51 -5.57 5.84
CA PHE A 43 -20.86 -4.20 5.49
C PHE A 43 -19.73 -3.25 5.88
N GLY A 44 -19.59 -2.16 5.11
CA GLY A 44 -18.54 -1.18 5.35
C GLY A 44 -17.16 -1.62 4.84
N ASN A 45 -16.16 -0.84 5.19
CA ASN A 45 -14.78 -1.09 4.83
C ASN A 45 -13.98 -1.58 6.05
N ASN A 46 -12.82 -2.14 5.83
CA ASN A 46 -11.96 -2.65 6.89
C ASN A 46 -10.55 -2.06 6.81
N PRO A 47 -9.76 -2.15 7.89
CA PRO A 47 -8.39 -1.62 7.91
C PRO A 47 -7.49 -2.21 6.83
N GLU A 48 -7.68 -3.47 6.44
CA GLU A 48 -6.88 -4.13 5.41
C GLU A 48 -7.13 -3.51 4.04
N GLN A 49 -8.39 -3.13 3.72
CA GLN A 49 -8.73 -2.41 2.49
C GLN A 49 -8.10 -1.01 2.47
N LEU A 50 -8.12 -0.28 3.59
CA LEU A 50 -7.48 1.03 3.70
C LEU A 50 -5.97 0.93 3.52
N PHE A 51 -5.34 -0.07 4.14
CA PHE A 51 -3.92 -0.34 3.97
C PHE A 51 -3.58 -0.68 2.52
N ALA A 52 -4.39 -1.51 1.85
CA ALA A 52 -4.22 -1.87 0.46
C ALA A 52 -4.28 -0.65 -0.47
N MET A 53 -5.30 0.21 -0.31
CA MET A 53 -5.42 1.45 -1.09
C MET A 53 -4.23 2.39 -0.87
N GLY A 54 -3.83 2.57 0.39
CA GLY A 54 -2.68 3.40 0.74
C GLY A 54 -1.38 2.88 0.15
N TYR A 55 -1.13 1.56 0.25
CA TYR A 55 0.09 0.97 -0.28
C TYR A 55 0.13 1.03 -1.82
N ALA A 56 -0.97 0.70 -2.49
CA ALA A 56 -1.05 0.77 -3.95
C ALA A 56 -0.73 2.18 -4.47
N ALA A 57 -1.36 3.21 -3.90
CA ALA A 57 -1.12 4.60 -4.25
C ALA A 57 0.32 5.05 -3.93
N CYS A 58 0.82 4.69 -2.75
CA CYS A 58 2.16 5.02 -2.30
C CYS A 58 3.24 4.40 -3.20
N PHE A 59 3.06 3.12 -3.60
CA PHE A 59 4.01 2.42 -4.45
C PHE A 59 4.03 2.97 -5.88
N LEU A 60 2.85 3.24 -6.47
CA LEU A 60 2.77 3.88 -7.79
C LEU A 60 3.42 5.27 -7.77
N SER A 61 3.21 6.04 -6.72
CA SER A 61 3.87 7.34 -6.53
C SER A 61 5.39 7.20 -6.39
N ALA A 62 5.87 6.15 -5.71
CA ALA A 62 7.30 5.87 -5.59
C ALA A 62 7.94 5.55 -6.95
N MET A 63 7.27 4.77 -7.81
CA MET A 63 7.74 4.54 -9.18
C MET A 63 7.85 5.85 -9.96
N LYS A 64 6.84 6.71 -9.89
CA LYS A 64 6.88 8.05 -10.54
C LYS A 64 8.03 8.90 -10.00
N ALA A 65 8.26 8.90 -8.69
CA ALA A 65 9.35 9.64 -8.07
C ALA A 65 10.73 9.12 -8.52
N VAL A 66 10.92 7.81 -8.62
CA VAL A 66 12.15 7.19 -9.13
C VAL A 66 12.45 7.65 -10.56
N VAL A 67 11.45 7.64 -11.44
CA VAL A 67 11.60 8.12 -12.83
C VAL A 67 11.98 9.59 -12.87
N ALA A 68 11.36 10.42 -12.01
CA ALA A 68 11.58 11.87 -12.01
C ALA A 68 12.93 12.29 -11.43
N THR A 69 13.46 11.53 -10.46
CA THR A 69 14.62 11.96 -9.65
C THR A 69 15.91 11.17 -9.93
N ASN A 70 15.81 10.04 -10.62
CA ASN A 70 16.97 9.16 -10.79
C ASN A 70 17.83 9.57 -12.01
N LYS A 71 19.15 9.47 -11.82
CA LYS A 71 20.13 9.68 -12.89
C LYS A 71 20.16 8.56 -13.93
N VAL A 72 19.55 7.41 -13.61
CA VAL A 72 19.36 6.28 -14.52
C VAL A 72 18.11 6.55 -15.35
N ALA A 73 18.18 6.40 -16.66
CA ALA A 73 17.03 6.55 -17.56
C ALA A 73 16.07 5.36 -17.39
N TYR A 74 15.06 5.52 -16.50
CA TYR A 74 13.91 4.62 -16.46
C TYR A 74 12.87 5.03 -17.52
N PRO A 75 12.10 4.07 -18.05
CA PRO A 75 11.00 4.42 -18.94
C PRO A 75 9.96 5.26 -18.22
N LYS A 76 9.30 6.16 -18.97
CA LYS A 76 8.14 6.92 -18.45
C LYS A 76 7.05 5.96 -17.99
N ILE A 77 6.46 6.23 -16.82
CA ILE A 77 5.32 5.46 -16.33
C ILE A 77 4.12 5.65 -17.28
N PRO A 78 3.52 4.58 -17.81
CA PRO A 78 2.31 4.69 -18.63
C PRO A 78 1.15 5.31 -17.85
N ASP A 79 0.26 6.00 -18.55
CA ASP A 79 -0.90 6.65 -17.89
C ASP A 79 -1.90 5.63 -17.34
N ASP A 80 -1.94 4.42 -17.92
CA ASP A 80 -2.74 3.27 -17.50
C ASP A 80 -1.99 2.30 -16.57
N ALA A 81 -0.78 2.67 -16.12
CA ALA A 81 -0.06 1.90 -15.11
C ALA A 81 -0.88 1.74 -13.83
N LYS A 82 -0.88 0.54 -13.29
CA LYS A 82 -1.71 0.21 -12.13
C LYS A 82 -0.94 -0.63 -11.12
N VAL A 83 -1.17 -0.38 -9.85
CA VAL A 83 -0.72 -1.22 -8.74
C VAL A 83 -1.96 -1.72 -7.99
N THR A 84 -2.07 -3.03 -7.86
CA THR A 84 -3.08 -3.67 -7.03
C THR A 84 -2.39 -4.29 -5.82
N ALA A 85 -2.69 -3.80 -4.62
CA ALA A 85 -2.20 -4.39 -3.39
C ALA A 85 -3.23 -5.40 -2.86
N GLN A 86 -2.79 -6.62 -2.65
CA GLN A 86 -3.54 -7.64 -1.92
C GLN A 86 -3.00 -7.69 -0.50
N VAL A 87 -3.88 -7.57 0.48
CA VAL A 87 -3.53 -7.57 1.91
C VAL A 87 -4.35 -8.64 2.61
N GLY A 88 -3.66 -9.65 3.11
CA GLY A 88 -4.24 -10.70 3.96
C GLY A 88 -3.97 -10.41 5.42
N ILE A 89 -4.89 -10.81 6.29
CA ILE A 89 -4.69 -10.85 7.74
C ILE A 89 -4.73 -12.31 8.20
N GLY A 90 -3.86 -12.66 9.14
CA GLY A 90 -3.78 -14.01 9.68
C GLY A 90 -3.20 -14.04 11.09
N ILE A 91 -3.21 -15.23 11.69
CA ILE A 91 -2.61 -15.46 13.00
C ILE A 91 -1.10 -15.71 12.81
N LEU A 92 -0.29 -15.01 13.58
CA LEU A 92 1.15 -15.22 13.59
C LEU A 92 1.52 -16.52 14.32
N GLN A 93 2.61 -17.14 13.90
CA GLN A 93 3.13 -18.33 14.59
C GLN A 93 3.58 -18.03 16.03
N THR A 94 3.94 -16.79 16.29
CA THR A 94 4.38 -16.35 17.62
C THR A 94 3.18 -16.01 18.51
N GLN A 95 2.58 -14.87 18.29
CA GLN A 95 1.37 -14.41 18.99
C GLN A 95 0.74 -13.24 18.26
N GLY A 96 -0.60 -13.16 18.26
CA GLY A 96 -1.35 -12.05 17.69
C GLY A 96 -1.62 -12.21 16.20
N TYR A 97 -1.89 -11.11 15.54
CA TYR A 97 -2.25 -11.05 14.12
C TYR A 97 -1.19 -10.34 13.30
N GLY A 98 -1.01 -10.78 12.08
CA GLY A 98 -0.08 -10.19 11.13
C GLY A 98 -0.70 -10.04 9.75
N LEU A 99 0.03 -9.35 8.87
CA LEU A 99 -0.38 -9.11 7.49
C LEU A 99 0.53 -9.86 6.52
N ALA A 100 -0.04 -10.29 5.39
CA ALA A 100 0.68 -10.74 4.21
C ALA A 100 0.33 -9.82 3.05
N ILE A 101 1.31 -9.45 2.22
CA ILE A 101 1.13 -8.44 1.19
C ILE A 101 1.68 -8.93 -0.14
N THR A 102 0.89 -8.73 -1.20
CA THR A 102 1.33 -8.92 -2.58
C THR A 102 0.98 -7.66 -3.37
N LEU A 103 1.96 -7.06 -4.04
CA LEU A 103 1.76 -5.98 -4.99
C LEU A 103 1.81 -6.54 -6.40
N ASN A 104 0.72 -6.45 -7.14
CA ASN A 104 0.63 -6.74 -8.55
C ASN A 104 0.77 -5.44 -9.34
N ILE A 105 1.79 -5.35 -10.18
CA ILE A 105 2.19 -4.13 -10.86
C ILE A 105 2.02 -4.33 -12.36
N GLU A 106 1.15 -3.53 -12.95
CA GLU A 106 0.86 -3.48 -14.38
C GLU A 106 1.54 -2.24 -14.98
N LEU A 107 2.49 -2.48 -15.90
CA LEU A 107 3.24 -1.44 -16.61
C LEU A 107 3.17 -1.68 -18.11
N PRO A 108 2.00 -1.40 -18.75
CA PRO A 108 1.79 -1.69 -20.16
C PRO A 108 2.86 -1.06 -21.06
N GLY A 109 3.38 -1.84 -21.99
CA GLY A 109 4.37 -1.35 -22.96
C GLY A 109 5.80 -1.18 -22.43
N ILE A 110 6.06 -1.46 -21.15
CA ILE A 110 7.42 -1.47 -20.60
C ILE A 110 7.99 -2.89 -20.67
N GLU A 111 9.23 -2.98 -21.16
CA GLU A 111 9.95 -4.25 -21.24
C GLU A 111 10.18 -4.81 -19.83
N LYS A 112 10.03 -6.13 -19.67
CA LYS A 112 10.03 -6.81 -18.37
C LYS A 112 11.27 -6.52 -17.51
N GLN A 113 12.45 -6.48 -18.10
CA GLN A 113 13.69 -6.21 -17.38
C GLN A 113 13.74 -4.76 -16.85
N GLN A 114 13.26 -3.81 -17.66
CA GLN A 114 13.14 -2.40 -17.26
C GLN A 114 12.08 -2.21 -16.17
N ALA A 115 10.94 -2.89 -16.30
CA ALA A 115 9.90 -2.90 -15.29
C ALA A 115 10.43 -3.45 -13.95
N GLN A 116 11.17 -4.55 -13.97
CA GLN A 116 11.76 -5.14 -12.77
C GLN A 116 12.75 -4.19 -12.09
N ALA A 117 13.62 -3.55 -12.85
CA ALA A 117 14.57 -2.57 -12.32
C ALA A 117 13.86 -1.39 -11.65
N LEU A 118 12.82 -0.86 -12.32
CA LEU A 118 12.00 0.23 -11.78
C LEU A 118 11.25 -0.16 -10.50
N VAL A 119 10.62 -1.32 -10.49
CA VAL A 119 9.88 -1.86 -9.32
C VAL A 119 10.83 -2.07 -8.14
N ASN A 120 12.01 -2.63 -8.38
CA ASN A 120 13.02 -2.80 -7.34
C ASN A 120 13.48 -1.46 -6.76
N ALA A 121 13.73 -0.47 -7.60
CA ALA A 121 14.10 0.87 -7.16
C ALA A 121 12.97 1.55 -6.38
N ALA A 122 11.72 1.45 -6.84
CA ALA A 122 10.56 1.97 -6.15
C ALA A 122 10.37 1.35 -4.76
N HIS A 123 10.61 0.03 -4.64
CA HIS A 123 10.53 -0.68 -3.36
C HIS A 123 11.53 -0.14 -2.33
N GLN A 124 12.68 0.40 -2.75
CA GLN A 124 13.67 0.98 -1.84
C GLN A 124 13.26 2.36 -1.31
N VAL A 125 12.46 3.12 -2.05
CA VAL A 125 12.09 4.51 -1.70
C VAL A 125 10.66 4.67 -1.22
N CYS A 126 9.78 3.69 -1.48
CA CYS A 126 8.39 3.75 -1.06
C CYS A 126 8.27 3.77 0.47
N PRO A 127 7.61 4.78 1.07
CA PRO A 127 7.41 4.86 2.52
C PRO A 127 6.76 3.63 3.13
N TYR A 128 5.74 3.05 2.47
CA TYR A 128 5.09 1.82 2.96
C TYR A 128 6.01 0.61 2.85
N SER A 129 6.80 0.49 1.79
CA SER A 129 7.82 -0.55 1.69
C SER A 129 8.88 -0.43 2.79
N ASN A 130 9.29 0.79 3.13
CA ASN A 130 10.22 1.03 4.23
C ASN A 130 9.60 0.69 5.59
N ALA A 131 8.29 0.92 5.76
CA ALA A 131 7.57 0.58 6.99
C ALA A 131 7.36 -0.94 7.17
N THR A 132 7.26 -1.69 6.07
CA THR A 132 6.99 -3.13 6.09
C THR A 132 8.26 -3.99 6.07
N ARG A 133 9.34 -3.47 5.52
CA ARG A 133 10.60 -4.21 5.32
C ARG A 133 11.16 -4.74 6.64
N GLY A 134 11.54 -6.03 6.63
CA GLY A 134 12.04 -6.72 7.81
C GLY A 134 10.96 -7.14 8.82
N ASN A 135 9.70 -6.81 8.56
CA ASN A 135 8.55 -7.17 9.40
C ASN A 135 7.47 -7.96 8.66
N ILE A 136 7.15 -7.55 7.44
CA ILE A 136 6.16 -8.20 6.59
C ILE A 136 6.84 -8.64 5.30
N ASP A 137 6.63 -9.88 4.88
CA ASP A 137 7.04 -10.35 3.56
C ASP A 137 6.13 -9.74 2.49
N VAL A 138 6.71 -8.90 1.63
CA VAL A 138 6.01 -8.21 0.55
C VAL A 138 6.44 -8.81 -0.79
N GLN A 139 5.52 -9.50 -1.44
CA GLN A 139 5.75 -10.06 -2.77
C GLN A 139 5.47 -9.01 -3.84
N LEU A 140 6.36 -8.89 -4.83
CA LEU A 140 6.24 -7.97 -5.95
C LEU A 140 6.10 -8.77 -7.25
N ASN A 141 4.95 -8.67 -7.89
CA ASN A 141 4.65 -9.34 -9.15
C ASN A 141 4.46 -8.30 -10.27
N ILE A 142 5.18 -8.46 -11.37
CA ILE A 142 4.96 -7.71 -12.60
C ILE A 142 4.07 -8.56 -13.50
N ILE A 143 2.94 -8.00 -13.90
CA ILE A 143 1.89 -8.65 -14.69
C ILE A 143 1.90 -8.11 -16.12
#